data_c65792565182b082a123000d1f64d5bd
#
_entry.id   c65792565182b082a123000d1f64d5bd
#
_cell.length_a   1.000
_cell.length_b   1.000
_cell.length_c   1.000
_cell.angle_alpha   90.00
_cell.angle_beta   90.00
_cell.angle_gamma   90.00
#
_symmetry.space_group_name_H-M   'P 1'
#
loop_
_entity.id
_entity.type
_entity.pdbx_description
1 polymer ?
#
loop_
_entity_poly.entity_id
_entity_poly.type
_entity_poly.pdbx_seq_one_letter_code
_entity_poly.pdbx_strand_id
1 'polypeptide(L)'
;MYKRQQLTKLFDFQVQEPTFSPDGKMIAFAKDNNLFIYTIATKAIQQITTDGKKNAIINGITDWVYEEEFAFVKAFDWSADSKKVAYIRFDESEVPEFSMSMFNTGLYPTIETFKYPKAGEKNAITSLHIYDIAASATKKVNLDKYNDFYIARMQWTNDANVLSAQVLNRHQDNLDLLFIDGNSAAAKVVLNEKDKAYVDVTDNLTFLKDNSFIWTSEKDGFNHIYLYDKNGNLKNQVTSGNWEVTSYYGFDEKSNTVFYQSTENGSINRAVYSIALSGKNKKALSNEVGTNAATFSPNFQYYINTFSSTTQATRYTLNLSLIHI
;
A
#
# COMPACT_ATOMS: atom_id res chain seq x y z
N MET A 1 -20.16 17.63 -18.45
CA MET A 1 -20.55 16.32 -19.01
C MET A 1 -19.27 15.51 -19.20
N TYR A 2 -18.96 14.59 -18.25
CA TYR A 2 -17.76 13.75 -18.34
C TYR A 2 -17.99 12.70 -19.42
N LYS A 3 -17.25 12.76 -20.53
CA LYS A 3 -17.20 11.66 -21.48
C LYS A 3 -16.42 10.52 -20.83
N ARG A 4 -17.11 9.46 -20.41
CA ARG A 4 -16.45 8.19 -20.08
C ARG A 4 -15.82 7.67 -21.36
N GLN A 5 -14.51 7.78 -21.45
CA GLN A 5 -13.76 7.17 -22.56
C GLN A 5 -13.55 5.70 -22.17
N GLN A 6 -14.06 4.79 -22.98
CA GLN A 6 -13.86 3.36 -22.77
C GLN A 6 -12.46 3.00 -23.27
N LEU A 7 -11.46 3.07 -22.36
CA LEU A 7 -10.07 2.73 -22.68
C LEU A 7 -9.90 1.25 -23.10
N THR A 8 -10.79 0.38 -22.62
CA THR A 8 -10.81 -1.06 -22.96
C THR A 8 -11.10 -1.36 -24.43
N LYS A 9 -11.63 -0.41 -25.22
CA LYS A 9 -11.72 -0.55 -26.68
C LYS A 9 -10.41 -0.29 -27.42
N LEU A 10 -9.38 0.18 -26.72
CA LEU A 10 -8.04 0.38 -27.31
C LEU A 10 -7.25 -0.93 -27.40
N PHE A 11 -7.68 -1.96 -26.70
CA PHE A 11 -7.00 -3.25 -26.65
C PHE A 11 -8.00 -4.38 -26.93
N ASP A 12 -7.68 -5.23 -27.89
CA ASP A 12 -8.42 -6.47 -28.17
C ASP A 12 -8.05 -7.58 -27.16
N PHE A 13 -7.56 -7.20 -25.96
CA PHE A 13 -7.13 -8.11 -24.90
C PHE A 13 -7.45 -7.55 -23.53
N GLN A 14 -7.49 -8.43 -22.53
CA GLN A 14 -7.68 -8.06 -21.13
C GLN A 14 -6.40 -7.47 -20.55
N VAL A 15 -6.54 -6.36 -19.81
CA VAL A 15 -5.47 -5.72 -19.03
C VAL A 15 -5.81 -5.77 -17.55
N GLN A 16 -4.77 -5.83 -16.70
CA GLN A 16 -4.88 -5.81 -15.24
C GLN A 16 -4.22 -4.54 -14.68
N GLU A 17 -4.81 -3.97 -13.66
CA GLU A 17 -4.33 -2.81 -12.90
C GLU A 17 -3.93 -1.58 -13.74
N PRO A 18 -4.74 -1.14 -14.74
CA PRO A 18 -4.37 0.01 -15.55
C PRO A 18 -4.28 1.27 -14.69
N THR A 19 -3.08 1.85 -14.63
CA THR A 19 -2.76 3.01 -13.76
C THR A 19 -2.13 4.13 -14.57
N PHE A 20 -2.74 5.33 -14.53
CA PHE A 20 -2.19 6.51 -15.18
C PHE A 20 -0.87 6.96 -14.53
N SER A 21 0.05 7.44 -15.36
CA SER A 21 1.19 8.22 -14.86
C SER A 21 0.69 9.51 -14.17
N PRO A 22 1.40 10.07 -13.17
CA PRO A 22 1.00 11.29 -12.49
C PRO A 22 0.73 12.48 -13.42
N ASP A 23 1.42 12.58 -14.55
CA ASP A 23 1.21 13.63 -15.57
C ASP A 23 0.06 13.33 -16.55
N GLY A 24 -0.58 12.15 -16.42
CA GLY A 24 -1.71 11.72 -17.23
C GLY A 24 -1.40 11.38 -18.69
N LYS A 25 -0.11 11.24 -19.07
CA LYS A 25 0.28 11.00 -20.47
C LYS A 25 0.48 9.53 -20.84
N MET A 26 0.67 8.68 -19.81
CA MET A 26 0.92 7.26 -19.98
C MET A 26 0.03 6.44 -19.07
N ILE A 27 -0.12 5.15 -19.40
CA ILE A 27 -0.82 4.16 -18.58
C ILE A 27 0.10 2.94 -18.47
N ALA A 28 0.47 2.56 -17.24
CA ALA A 28 1.08 1.26 -16.99
C ALA A 28 0.00 0.22 -16.70
N PHE A 29 0.21 -1.01 -17.13
CA PHE A 29 -0.70 -2.14 -16.90
C PHE A 29 0.03 -3.47 -17.01
N ALA A 30 -0.54 -4.50 -16.39
CA ALA A 30 -0.07 -5.86 -16.57
C ALA A 30 -0.91 -6.62 -17.61
N LYS A 31 -0.26 -7.51 -18.34
CA LYS A 31 -0.86 -8.43 -19.29
C LYS A 31 0.02 -9.66 -19.44
N ASP A 32 -0.59 -10.85 -19.38
CA ASP A 32 0.13 -12.14 -19.53
C ASP A 32 1.38 -12.20 -18.64
N ASN A 33 1.25 -11.81 -17.36
CA ASN A 33 2.30 -11.74 -16.34
C ASN A 33 3.48 -10.79 -16.69
N ASN A 34 3.30 -9.89 -17.64
CA ASN A 34 4.27 -8.87 -18.01
C ASN A 34 3.73 -7.47 -17.81
N LEU A 35 4.65 -6.53 -17.56
CA LEU A 35 4.37 -5.11 -17.39
C LEU A 35 4.54 -4.37 -18.72
N PHE A 36 3.60 -3.45 -19.01
CA PHE A 36 3.56 -2.64 -20.21
C PHE A 36 3.29 -1.18 -19.88
N ILE A 37 3.70 -0.28 -20.77
CA ILE A 37 3.32 1.15 -20.76
C ILE A 37 2.67 1.51 -22.09
N TYR A 38 1.51 2.15 -22.01
CA TYR A 38 0.81 2.75 -23.15
C TYR A 38 0.99 4.28 -23.12
N THR A 39 1.47 4.86 -24.21
CA THR A 39 1.60 6.31 -24.39
C THR A 39 0.36 6.84 -25.09
N ILE A 40 -0.42 7.70 -24.44
CA ILE A 40 -1.74 8.14 -24.91
C ILE A 40 -1.65 8.92 -26.22
N ALA A 41 -0.70 9.85 -26.34
CA ALA A 41 -0.57 10.72 -27.50
C ALA A 41 -0.22 9.95 -28.80
N THR A 42 0.67 8.97 -28.70
CA THR A 42 1.18 8.19 -29.85
C THR A 42 0.45 6.87 -30.05
N LYS A 43 -0.34 6.44 -29.05
CA LYS A 43 -0.98 5.12 -28.98
C LYS A 43 0.03 3.95 -29.01
N ALA A 44 1.29 4.22 -28.72
CA ALA A 44 2.34 3.22 -28.67
C ALA A 44 2.24 2.40 -27.38
N ILE A 45 2.45 1.08 -27.48
CA ILE A 45 2.57 0.16 -26.36
C ILE A 45 4.04 -0.26 -26.29
N GLN A 46 4.64 -0.08 -25.12
CA GLN A 46 5.99 -0.54 -24.82
C GLN A 46 5.91 -1.68 -23.79
N GLN A 47 6.46 -2.83 -24.13
CA GLN A 47 6.63 -3.93 -23.18
C GLN A 47 7.87 -3.68 -22.32
N ILE A 48 7.70 -3.75 -20.99
CA ILE A 48 8.76 -3.49 -20.01
C ILE A 48 9.45 -4.78 -19.60
N THR A 49 8.67 -5.85 -19.38
CA THR A 49 9.19 -7.17 -19.00
C THR A 49 8.79 -8.20 -20.03
N THR A 50 9.62 -9.24 -20.24
CA THR A 50 9.43 -10.24 -21.31
C THR A 50 9.50 -11.69 -20.81
N ASP A 51 9.73 -11.88 -19.51
CA ASP A 51 9.92 -13.20 -18.89
C ASP A 51 8.67 -13.72 -18.17
N GLY A 52 7.56 -12.96 -18.21
CA GLY A 52 6.28 -13.36 -17.64
C GLY A 52 5.78 -14.68 -18.22
N LYS A 53 5.39 -15.61 -17.34
CA LYS A 53 4.93 -16.94 -17.71
C LYS A 53 4.00 -17.49 -16.63
N LYS A 54 2.83 -17.99 -17.02
CA LYS A 54 1.86 -18.61 -16.10
C LYS A 54 2.53 -19.70 -15.26
N ASN A 55 2.26 -19.72 -13.98
CA ASN A 55 2.79 -20.66 -12.98
C ASN A 55 4.34 -20.66 -12.89
N ALA A 56 4.97 -19.56 -13.22
CA ALA A 56 6.43 -19.41 -13.12
C ALA A 56 6.85 -17.99 -12.76
N ILE A 57 6.58 -17.00 -13.63
CA ILE A 57 7.07 -15.62 -13.44
C ILE A 57 5.93 -14.62 -13.58
N ILE A 58 5.82 -13.72 -12.60
CA ILE A 58 4.83 -12.65 -12.59
C ILE A 58 5.56 -11.31 -12.41
N ASN A 59 5.18 -10.29 -13.20
CA ASN A 59 5.74 -8.96 -13.12
C ASN A 59 4.63 -7.91 -12.96
N GLY A 60 4.71 -7.07 -11.92
CA GLY A 60 3.84 -5.92 -11.73
C GLY A 60 2.43 -6.22 -11.22
N ILE A 61 2.07 -7.49 -11.06
CA ILE A 61 0.92 -7.97 -10.28
C ILE A 61 1.40 -9.03 -9.32
N THR A 62 0.59 -9.36 -8.31
CA THR A 62 1.01 -10.28 -7.25
C THR A 62 0.76 -11.75 -7.59
N ASP A 63 1.43 -12.63 -6.84
CA ASP A 63 1.06 -14.04 -6.71
C ASP A 63 -0.08 -14.21 -5.71
N TRP A 64 -0.53 -15.44 -5.51
CA TRP A 64 -1.63 -15.76 -4.61
C TRP A 64 -1.37 -15.34 -3.16
N VAL A 65 -0.15 -15.52 -2.63
CA VAL A 65 0.20 -15.18 -1.24
C VAL A 65 0.04 -13.69 -0.98
N TYR A 66 0.48 -12.85 -1.91
CA TYR A 66 0.40 -11.39 -1.73
C TYR A 66 -1.02 -10.86 -1.93
N GLU A 67 -1.81 -11.45 -2.83
CA GLU A 67 -3.21 -11.09 -3.01
C GLU A 67 -4.03 -11.40 -1.76
N GLU A 68 -3.90 -12.60 -1.20
CA GLU A 68 -4.70 -13.07 -0.07
C GLU A 68 -4.16 -12.60 1.28
N GLU A 69 -2.84 -12.68 1.51
CA GLU A 69 -2.26 -12.42 2.84
C GLU A 69 -1.83 -10.95 3.03
N PHE A 70 -1.35 -10.30 2.00
CA PHE A 70 -0.98 -8.88 2.04
C PHE A 70 -2.03 -7.94 1.46
N ALA A 71 -3.13 -8.46 0.93
CA ALA A 71 -4.32 -7.74 0.46
C ALA A 71 -4.02 -6.67 -0.60
N PHE A 72 -3.15 -6.95 -1.57
CA PHE A 72 -2.96 -6.10 -2.75
C PHE A 72 -2.67 -6.92 -4.01
N VAL A 73 -3.06 -6.39 -5.17
CA VAL A 73 -2.87 -7.00 -6.50
C VAL A 73 -1.86 -6.21 -7.31
N LYS A 74 -1.94 -4.88 -7.29
CA LYS A 74 -1.06 -4.00 -8.07
C LYS A 74 0.33 -3.93 -7.45
N ALA A 75 1.31 -4.57 -8.07
CA ALA A 75 2.69 -4.65 -7.62
C ALA A 75 3.64 -3.75 -8.44
N PHE A 76 3.17 -2.59 -8.91
CA PHE A 76 3.98 -1.54 -9.54
C PHE A 76 3.50 -0.15 -9.14
N ASP A 77 4.39 0.84 -9.23
CA ASP A 77 4.06 2.23 -8.92
C ASP A 77 4.89 3.22 -9.74
N TRP A 78 4.28 4.37 -10.08
CA TRP A 78 4.89 5.45 -10.83
C TRP A 78 5.65 6.41 -9.93
N SER A 79 6.86 6.84 -10.35
CA SER A 79 7.50 8.00 -9.71
C SER A 79 6.68 9.27 -9.92
N ALA A 80 6.72 10.19 -8.96
CA ALA A 80 5.93 11.43 -8.97
C ALA A 80 6.15 12.29 -10.22
N ASP A 81 7.33 12.20 -10.85
CA ASP A 81 7.68 12.91 -12.10
C ASP A 81 7.34 12.11 -13.38
N SER A 82 6.70 10.96 -13.25
CA SER A 82 6.30 10.09 -14.37
C SER A 82 7.45 9.52 -15.20
N LYS A 83 8.69 9.52 -14.69
CA LYS A 83 9.87 9.07 -15.45
C LYS A 83 10.31 7.65 -15.14
N LYS A 84 9.84 7.07 -14.04
CA LYS A 84 10.20 5.73 -13.60
C LYS A 84 8.97 4.93 -13.20
N VAL A 85 9.07 3.61 -13.34
CA VAL A 85 8.11 2.64 -12.79
C VAL A 85 8.89 1.66 -11.93
N ALA A 86 8.54 1.58 -10.65
CA ALA A 86 9.01 0.51 -9.78
C ALA A 86 8.04 -0.67 -9.85
N TYR A 87 8.54 -1.91 -9.80
CA TYR A 87 7.69 -3.09 -9.79
C TYR A 87 8.33 -4.26 -9.05
N ILE A 88 7.49 -5.12 -8.50
CA ILE A 88 7.88 -6.38 -7.89
C ILE A 88 7.76 -7.48 -8.95
N ARG A 89 8.78 -8.34 -9.01
CA ARG A 89 8.80 -9.56 -9.79
C ARG A 89 8.76 -10.75 -8.85
N PHE A 90 7.89 -11.69 -9.14
CA PHE A 90 7.71 -12.94 -8.39
C PHE A 90 8.17 -14.11 -9.24
N ASP A 91 9.05 -14.92 -8.70
CA ASP A 91 9.43 -16.21 -9.27
C ASP A 91 8.77 -17.32 -8.45
N GLU A 92 7.64 -17.79 -8.94
CA GLU A 92 6.84 -18.86 -8.32
C GLU A 92 7.14 -20.26 -8.90
N SER A 93 8.25 -20.40 -9.65
CA SER A 93 8.59 -21.66 -10.35
C SER A 93 8.69 -22.84 -9.40
N GLU A 94 9.20 -22.62 -8.18
CA GLU A 94 9.36 -23.65 -7.15
C GLU A 94 8.18 -23.73 -6.15
N VAL A 95 7.19 -22.86 -6.28
CA VAL A 95 5.98 -22.91 -5.46
C VAL A 95 5.15 -24.13 -5.87
N PRO A 96 4.62 -24.93 -4.93
CA PRO A 96 3.77 -26.07 -5.24
C PRO A 96 2.51 -25.67 -6.01
N GLU A 97 2.01 -26.58 -6.83
CA GLU A 97 0.78 -26.41 -7.59
C GLU A 97 -0.42 -27.00 -6.84
N PHE A 98 -1.53 -26.30 -6.93
CA PHE A 98 -2.84 -26.76 -6.48
C PHE A 98 -3.80 -26.82 -7.66
N SER A 99 -4.60 -27.87 -7.72
CA SER A 99 -5.60 -28.06 -8.77
C SER A 99 -6.99 -28.12 -8.16
N MET A 100 -7.92 -27.37 -8.76
CA MET A 100 -9.32 -27.38 -8.35
C MET A 100 -10.27 -27.57 -9.54
N SER A 101 -11.40 -28.20 -9.26
CA SER A 101 -12.45 -28.39 -10.24
C SER A 101 -13.33 -27.14 -10.32
N MET A 102 -13.41 -26.53 -11.50
CA MET A 102 -14.26 -25.40 -11.79
C MET A 102 -15.56 -25.85 -12.44
N PHE A 103 -16.68 -25.70 -11.71
CA PHE A 103 -18.01 -26.05 -12.18
C PHE A 103 -18.64 -24.86 -12.92
N ASN A 104 -18.26 -24.72 -14.18
CA ASN A 104 -18.80 -23.71 -15.08
C ASN A 104 -20.16 -24.14 -15.64
N THR A 105 -20.61 -23.51 -16.73
CA THR A 105 -21.89 -23.80 -17.39
C THR A 105 -21.91 -25.12 -18.20
N GLY A 106 -20.78 -25.82 -18.30
CA GLY A 106 -20.65 -27.10 -18.99
C GLY A 106 -21.14 -28.29 -18.16
N LEU A 107 -21.35 -29.44 -18.83
CA LEU A 107 -21.75 -30.68 -18.17
C LEU A 107 -20.63 -31.30 -17.31
N TYR A 108 -19.38 -30.98 -17.62
CA TYR A 108 -18.21 -31.49 -16.91
C TYR A 108 -17.39 -30.30 -16.37
N PRO A 109 -16.78 -30.47 -15.18
CA PRO A 109 -15.87 -29.44 -14.65
C PRO A 109 -14.59 -29.34 -15.48
N THR A 110 -14.01 -28.14 -15.53
CA THR A 110 -12.64 -27.93 -15.98
C THR A 110 -11.72 -27.97 -14.78
N ILE A 111 -10.46 -28.39 -14.96
CA ILE A 111 -9.44 -28.34 -13.91
C ILE A 111 -8.64 -27.05 -14.12
N GLU A 112 -8.60 -26.21 -13.08
CA GLU A 112 -7.69 -25.08 -13.01
C GLU A 112 -6.52 -25.41 -12.09
N THR A 113 -5.29 -25.15 -12.55
CA THR A 113 -4.06 -25.39 -11.80
C THR A 113 -3.31 -24.07 -11.67
N PHE A 114 -2.94 -23.72 -10.43
CA PHE A 114 -2.22 -22.49 -10.09
C PHE A 114 -1.26 -22.73 -8.93
N LYS A 115 -0.34 -21.81 -8.70
CA LYS A 115 0.63 -21.87 -7.61
C LYS A 115 -0.04 -21.50 -6.29
N TYR A 116 0.09 -22.38 -5.29
CA TYR A 116 -0.53 -22.22 -3.97
C TYR A 116 0.32 -22.94 -2.92
N PRO A 117 1.13 -22.20 -2.15
CA PRO A 117 1.91 -22.82 -1.09
C PRO A 117 1.04 -23.07 0.14
N LYS A 118 1.10 -24.26 0.70
CA LYS A 118 0.56 -24.55 2.03
C LYS A 118 1.55 -24.09 3.10
N ALA A 119 1.07 -24.03 4.34
CA ALA A 119 1.92 -23.65 5.48
C ALA A 119 3.21 -24.47 5.53
N GLY A 120 4.35 -23.79 5.63
CA GLY A 120 5.67 -24.39 5.65
C GLY A 120 6.31 -24.70 4.29
N GLU A 121 5.57 -24.55 3.18
CA GLU A 121 6.10 -24.75 1.83
C GLU A 121 6.85 -23.51 1.31
N LYS A 122 7.50 -23.65 0.15
CA LYS A 122 8.22 -22.54 -0.50
C LYS A 122 7.26 -21.46 -1.00
N ASN A 123 7.58 -20.22 -0.74
CA ASN A 123 6.96 -19.05 -1.37
C ASN A 123 7.68 -18.68 -2.66
N ALA A 124 7.07 -17.79 -3.44
CA ALA A 124 7.74 -17.16 -4.57
C ALA A 124 8.98 -16.38 -4.11
N ILE A 125 10.03 -16.41 -4.91
CA ILE A 125 11.22 -15.56 -4.70
C ILE A 125 10.91 -14.19 -5.28
N THR A 126 10.89 -13.16 -4.43
CA THR A 126 10.57 -11.79 -4.83
C THR A 126 11.80 -10.96 -5.13
N SER A 127 11.68 -10.03 -6.06
CA SER A 127 12.70 -9.03 -6.33
C SER A 127 12.08 -7.70 -6.75
N LEU A 128 12.73 -6.60 -6.37
CA LEU A 128 12.30 -5.24 -6.65
C LEU A 128 13.10 -4.64 -7.80
N HIS A 129 12.42 -3.99 -8.72
CA HIS A 129 12.99 -3.45 -9.95
C HIS A 129 12.52 -2.02 -10.18
N ILE A 130 13.37 -1.20 -10.80
CA ILE A 130 13.07 0.16 -11.22
C ILE A 130 13.36 0.28 -12.72
N TYR A 131 12.33 0.57 -13.50
CA TYR A 131 12.43 0.86 -14.93
C TYR A 131 12.52 2.36 -15.16
N ASP A 132 13.54 2.80 -15.89
CA ASP A 132 13.71 4.17 -16.36
C ASP A 132 13.17 4.29 -17.78
N ILE A 133 12.19 5.17 -18.00
CA ILE A 133 11.49 5.30 -19.28
C ILE A 133 12.40 5.89 -20.34
N ALA A 134 13.19 6.91 -20.00
CA ALA A 134 14.07 7.57 -20.95
C ALA A 134 15.25 6.67 -21.38
N ALA A 135 15.79 5.91 -20.44
CA ALA A 135 16.86 4.96 -20.71
C ALA A 135 16.36 3.65 -21.32
N SER A 136 15.05 3.37 -21.25
CA SER A 136 14.44 2.07 -21.60
C SER A 136 15.18 0.90 -20.93
N ALA A 137 15.54 1.05 -19.65
CA ALA A 137 16.38 0.12 -18.91
C ALA A 137 15.85 -0.14 -17.50
N THR A 138 15.97 -1.38 -17.06
CA THR A 138 15.59 -1.82 -15.72
C THR A 138 16.84 -2.02 -14.85
N LYS A 139 16.77 -1.58 -13.60
CA LYS A 139 17.73 -1.89 -12.54
C LYS A 139 17.07 -2.72 -11.46
N LYS A 140 17.70 -3.82 -11.07
CA LYS A 140 17.31 -4.60 -9.90
C LYS A 140 17.82 -3.93 -8.64
N VAL A 141 16.98 -3.79 -7.63
CA VAL A 141 17.39 -3.32 -6.30
C VAL A 141 18.18 -4.42 -5.61
N ASN A 142 19.31 -4.07 -5.00
CA ASN A 142 20.09 -5.03 -4.23
C ASN A 142 19.42 -5.27 -2.86
N LEU A 143 18.81 -6.45 -2.72
CA LEU A 143 18.23 -6.97 -1.49
C LEU A 143 18.92 -8.26 -1.01
N ASP A 144 20.17 -8.53 -1.45
CA ASP A 144 20.89 -9.78 -1.20
C ASP A 144 21.16 -10.06 0.29
N LYS A 145 21.05 -9.03 1.15
CA LYS A 145 21.13 -9.22 2.61
C LYS A 145 19.91 -9.92 3.21
N TYR A 146 18.78 -9.98 2.48
CA TYR A 146 17.56 -10.65 2.92
C TYR A 146 17.46 -12.05 2.30
N ASN A 147 17.05 -13.00 3.12
CA ASN A 147 16.79 -14.36 2.69
C ASN A 147 15.38 -14.75 3.11
N ASP A 148 14.61 -15.36 2.20
CA ASP A 148 13.22 -15.77 2.42
C ASP A 148 12.40 -14.64 3.08
N PHE A 149 12.04 -13.64 2.28
CA PHE A 149 11.44 -12.40 2.73
C PHE A 149 10.27 -11.99 1.84
N TYR A 150 9.46 -11.08 2.35
CA TYR A 150 8.38 -10.42 1.63
C TYR A 150 8.71 -8.96 1.36
N ILE A 151 8.29 -8.44 0.20
CA ILE A 151 8.19 -7.00 -0.07
C ILE A 151 6.73 -6.62 0.16
N ALA A 152 6.36 -6.41 1.43
CA ALA A 152 4.98 -6.29 1.85
C ALA A 152 4.28 -5.03 1.32
N ARG A 153 5.03 -3.93 1.11
CA ARG A 153 4.53 -2.68 0.52
C ARG A 153 5.64 -1.99 -0.27
N MET A 154 5.23 -1.21 -1.25
CA MET A 154 6.11 -0.38 -2.07
C MET A 154 5.37 0.88 -2.49
N GLN A 155 6.00 2.06 -2.35
CA GLN A 155 5.48 3.33 -2.87
C GLN A 155 6.60 4.35 -3.05
N TRP A 156 6.47 5.24 -4.04
CA TRP A 156 7.38 6.37 -4.17
C TRP A 156 7.13 7.40 -3.07
N THR A 157 8.20 8.08 -2.64
CA THR A 157 8.09 9.24 -1.75
C THR A 157 7.68 10.48 -2.55
N ASN A 158 7.56 11.63 -1.89
CA ASN A 158 7.37 12.90 -2.61
C ASN A 158 8.64 13.35 -3.40
N ASP A 159 9.79 12.73 -3.14
CA ASP A 159 10.97 12.83 -4.01
C ASP A 159 10.88 11.74 -5.08
N ALA A 160 10.74 12.16 -6.34
CA ALA A 160 10.65 11.25 -7.48
C ALA A 160 11.89 10.35 -7.68
N ASN A 161 12.99 10.60 -6.96
CA ASN A 161 14.19 9.78 -6.96
C ASN A 161 14.30 8.84 -5.76
N VAL A 162 13.31 8.79 -4.87
CA VAL A 162 13.35 7.92 -3.70
C VAL A 162 12.11 7.03 -3.65
N LEU A 163 12.32 5.73 -3.78
CA LEU A 163 11.30 4.70 -3.59
C LEU A 163 11.38 4.19 -2.15
N SER A 164 10.24 3.93 -1.52
CA SER A 164 10.17 3.21 -0.24
C SER A 164 9.69 1.77 -0.44
N ALA A 165 10.19 0.86 0.38
CA ALA A 165 9.71 -0.52 0.43
C ALA A 165 9.73 -1.04 1.87
N GLN A 166 8.68 -1.77 2.25
CA GLN A 166 8.60 -2.51 3.52
C GLN A 166 9.02 -3.95 3.25
N VAL A 167 10.16 -4.35 3.82
CA VAL A 167 10.71 -5.70 3.70
C VAL A 167 10.53 -6.43 5.01
N LEU A 168 9.78 -7.53 4.98
CA LEU A 168 9.41 -8.32 6.14
C LEU A 168 10.05 -9.71 6.01
N ASN A 169 10.65 -10.23 7.08
CA ASN A 169 11.18 -11.58 7.07
C ASN A 169 10.07 -12.64 7.09
N ARG A 170 10.40 -13.89 6.75
CA ARG A 170 9.43 -15.01 6.68
C ARG A 170 8.68 -15.23 7.99
N HIS A 171 9.33 -15.05 9.15
CA HIS A 171 8.70 -15.21 10.46
C HIS A 171 7.81 -14.03 10.85
N GLN A 172 7.83 -12.95 10.08
CA GLN A 172 7.02 -11.74 10.29
C GLN A 172 7.22 -11.10 11.68
N ASP A 173 8.43 -11.17 12.19
CA ASP A 173 8.85 -10.59 13.47
C ASP A 173 9.89 -9.48 13.32
N ASN A 174 10.29 -9.18 12.07
CA ASN A 174 11.28 -8.16 11.74
C ASN A 174 10.97 -7.50 10.40
N LEU A 175 10.62 -6.22 10.41
CA LEU A 175 10.29 -5.39 9.26
C LEU A 175 11.28 -4.24 9.11
N ASP A 176 11.90 -4.13 7.94
CA ASP A 176 12.72 -3.00 7.54
C ASP A 176 11.95 -2.08 6.58
N LEU A 177 11.84 -0.79 6.89
CA LEU A 177 11.49 0.23 5.90
C LEU A 177 12.77 0.67 5.19
N LEU A 178 12.80 0.47 3.88
CA LEU A 178 13.91 0.86 3.02
C LEU A 178 13.59 2.15 2.29
N PHE A 179 14.60 3.02 2.12
CA PHE A 179 14.63 4.03 1.08
C PHE A 179 15.64 3.61 0.02
N ILE A 180 15.20 3.69 -1.23
CA ILE A 180 15.91 3.18 -2.40
C ILE A 180 16.12 4.34 -3.37
N ASP A 181 17.37 4.60 -3.74
CA ASP A 181 17.69 5.60 -4.76
C ASP A 181 17.20 5.13 -6.14
N GLY A 182 16.29 5.89 -6.73
CA GLY A 182 15.62 5.56 -7.99
C GLY A 182 16.55 5.58 -9.21
N ASN A 183 17.77 6.11 -9.08
CA ASN A 183 18.75 6.16 -10.17
C ASN A 183 19.78 5.03 -10.08
N SER A 184 20.31 4.75 -8.88
CA SER A 184 21.32 3.72 -8.65
C SER A 184 20.75 2.37 -8.23
N ALA A 185 19.49 2.34 -7.77
CA ALA A 185 18.83 1.20 -7.12
C ALA A 185 19.53 0.78 -5.80
N ALA A 186 20.30 1.67 -5.18
CA ALA A 186 20.90 1.43 -3.87
C ALA A 186 19.86 1.56 -2.77
N ALA A 187 19.78 0.57 -1.87
CA ALA A 187 18.83 0.52 -0.77
C ALA A 187 19.49 0.83 0.58
N LYS A 188 18.80 1.60 1.43
CA LYS A 188 19.20 1.93 2.80
C LYS A 188 18.03 1.66 3.75
N VAL A 189 18.28 0.98 4.87
CA VAL A 189 17.31 0.87 5.98
C VAL A 189 17.20 2.22 6.66
N VAL A 190 15.96 2.74 6.78
CA VAL A 190 15.66 3.99 7.48
C VAL A 190 14.89 3.78 8.77
N LEU A 191 14.13 2.67 8.87
CA LEU A 191 13.41 2.28 10.07
C LEU A 191 13.43 0.76 10.18
N ASN A 192 13.54 0.24 11.40
CA ASN A 192 13.38 -1.18 11.70
C ASN A 192 12.35 -1.34 12.81
N GLU A 193 11.39 -2.21 12.59
CA GLU A 193 10.42 -2.68 13.55
C GLU A 193 10.71 -4.15 13.86
N LYS A 194 10.74 -4.49 15.13
CA LYS A 194 11.01 -5.85 15.57
C LYS A 194 10.24 -6.17 16.84
N ASP A 195 9.60 -7.33 16.88
CA ASP A 195 8.92 -7.86 18.05
C ASP A 195 9.26 -9.34 18.24
N LYS A 196 9.02 -9.89 19.43
CA LYS A 196 9.26 -11.31 19.73
C LYS A 196 8.19 -12.23 19.15
N ALA A 197 7.00 -11.70 18.90
CA ALA A 197 5.86 -12.44 18.43
C ALA A 197 5.55 -12.12 16.96
N TYR A 198 5.26 -10.85 16.64
CA TYR A 198 4.75 -10.46 15.33
C TYR A 198 4.90 -8.95 15.10
N VAL A 199 5.13 -8.54 13.87
CA VAL A 199 5.12 -7.14 13.42
C VAL A 199 4.07 -6.98 12.33
N ASP A 200 3.05 -6.16 12.58
CA ASP A 200 2.06 -5.80 11.57
C ASP A 200 2.65 -4.93 10.45
N VAL A 201 2.27 -5.25 9.24
CA VAL A 201 2.53 -4.38 8.08
C VAL A 201 1.61 -3.18 8.15
N THR A 202 2.16 -1.96 8.03
CA THR A 202 1.34 -0.76 8.05
C THR A 202 1.09 -0.20 6.65
N ASP A 203 -0.17 0.14 6.37
CA ASP A 203 -0.61 0.90 5.19
C ASP A 203 -0.61 2.42 5.43
N ASN A 204 -0.23 2.84 6.63
CA ASN A 204 -0.37 4.23 7.09
C ASN A 204 0.88 5.09 6.81
N LEU A 205 1.88 4.56 6.08
CA LEU A 205 3.05 5.35 5.68
C LEU A 205 2.61 6.53 4.81
N THR A 206 2.78 7.74 5.34
CA THR A 206 2.41 8.99 4.67
C THR A 206 3.60 9.93 4.62
N PHE A 207 4.07 10.29 3.43
CA PHE A 207 5.15 11.24 3.24
C PHE A 207 4.63 12.68 3.24
N LEU A 208 5.28 13.53 4.02
CA LEU A 208 5.04 14.96 4.08
C LEU A 208 5.88 15.69 3.00
N LYS A 209 5.60 16.98 2.74
CA LYS A 209 6.32 17.77 1.71
C LYS A 209 7.83 17.83 1.89
N ASP A 210 8.32 17.77 3.13
CA ASP A 210 9.75 17.75 3.46
C ASP A 210 10.35 16.34 3.44
N ASN A 211 9.56 15.34 2.97
CA ASN A 211 9.87 13.91 3.03
C ASN A 211 10.08 13.34 4.44
N SER A 212 9.75 14.07 5.51
CA SER A 212 9.44 13.42 6.78
C SER A 212 8.20 12.55 6.61
N PHE A 213 8.00 11.57 7.48
CA PHE A 213 6.89 10.63 7.27
C PHE A 213 6.17 10.25 8.57
N ILE A 214 4.88 10.02 8.43
CA ILE A 214 4.03 9.47 9.45
C ILE A 214 4.06 7.93 9.32
N TRP A 215 4.16 7.27 10.46
CA TRP A 215 4.21 5.82 10.59
C TRP A 215 3.32 5.38 11.75
N THR A 216 2.72 4.20 11.68
CA THR A 216 2.04 3.57 12.82
C THR A 216 2.82 2.36 13.30
N SER A 217 2.92 2.17 14.60
CA SER A 217 3.72 1.12 15.22
C SER A 217 3.18 0.73 16.58
N GLU A 218 3.31 -0.55 16.94
CA GLU A 218 2.97 -1.11 18.25
C GLU A 218 4.16 -1.17 19.22
N LYS A 219 5.28 -0.52 18.90
CA LYS A 219 6.55 -0.63 19.62
C LYS A 219 6.52 -0.23 21.11
N ASP A 220 5.47 0.47 21.57
CA ASP A 220 5.25 0.79 22.98
C ASP A 220 4.14 -0.05 23.63
N GLY A 221 3.65 -1.09 22.94
CA GLY A 221 2.64 -2.04 23.43
C GLY A 221 1.24 -1.81 22.91
N PHE A 222 0.99 -0.69 22.21
CA PHE A 222 -0.26 -0.34 21.54
C PHE A 222 0.04 0.31 20.18
N ASN A 223 -0.86 0.19 19.22
CA ASN A 223 -0.70 0.85 17.94
C ASN A 223 -0.86 2.37 18.08
N HIS A 224 0.22 3.12 17.80
CA HIS A 224 0.28 4.57 17.90
C HIS A 224 0.88 5.21 16.64
N ILE A 225 0.65 6.52 16.49
CA ILE A 225 1.12 7.33 15.37
C ILE A 225 2.43 8.01 15.76
N TYR A 226 3.42 7.90 14.88
CA TYR A 226 4.77 8.47 15.04
C TYR A 226 5.14 9.34 13.85
N LEU A 227 5.93 10.36 14.08
CA LEU A 227 6.54 11.20 13.06
C LEU A 227 8.06 10.96 13.04
N TYR A 228 8.58 10.66 11.85
CA TYR A 228 10.01 10.51 11.58
C TYR A 228 10.51 11.56 10.61
N ASP A 229 11.78 11.92 10.69
CA ASP A 229 12.44 12.71 9.63
C ASP A 229 12.75 11.82 8.40
N LYS A 230 13.17 12.46 7.31
CA LYS A 230 13.53 11.76 6.06
C LYS A 230 14.70 10.77 6.17
N ASN A 231 15.41 10.74 7.29
CA ASN A 231 16.52 9.81 7.55
C ASN A 231 16.11 8.66 8.47
N GLY A 232 14.85 8.65 8.96
CA GLY A 232 14.32 7.66 9.89
C GLY A 232 14.54 7.97 11.36
N ASN A 233 14.97 9.21 11.72
CA ASN A 233 15.06 9.61 13.11
C ASN A 233 13.68 9.99 13.65
N LEU A 234 13.31 9.45 14.81
CA LEU A 234 12.05 9.79 15.46
C LEU A 234 12.04 11.28 15.86
N LYS A 235 11.06 12.02 15.31
CA LYS A 235 10.82 13.42 15.68
C LYS A 235 9.82 13.55 16.82
N ASN A 236 8.74 12.75 16.78
CA ASN A 236 7.67 12.82 17.76
C ASN A 236 6.82 11.55 17.79
N GLN A 237 6.35 11.15 18.97
CA GLN A 237 5.21 10.26 19.14
C GLN A 237 3.95 11.12 19.21
N VAL A 238 3.09 11.02 18.20
CA VAL A 238 1.91 11.89 18.03
C VAL A 238 0.78 11.47 18.94
N THR A 239 0.58 10.16 19.10
CA THR A 239 -0.42 9.57 20.02
C THR A 239 0.25 8.65 21.03
N SER A 240 -0.26 8.58 22.25
CA SER A 240 0.27 7.71 23.31
C SER A 240 -0.80 7.38 24.34
N GLY A 241 -0.66 6.27 25.04
CA GLY A 241 -1.56 5.85 26.12
C GLY A 241 -1.82 4.34 26.11
N ASN A 242 -2.57 3.84 27.11
CA ASN A 242 -2.96 2.42 27.18
C ASN A 242 -4.20 2.13 26.33
N TRP A 243 -4.12 2.48 25.07
CA TRP A 243 -5.17 2.34 24.05
C TRP A 243 -4.51 2.36 22.67
N GLU A 244 -5.20 1.97 21.64
CA GLU A 244 -4.66 1.87 20.30
C GLU A 244 -5.39 2.76 19.27
N VAL A 245 -4.66 3.20 18.29
CA VAL A 245 -5.20 3.74 17.03
C VAL A 245 -5.69 2.57 16.18
N THR A 246 -7.00 2.52 15.93
CA THR A 246 -7.62 1.45 15.12
C THR A 246 -7.79 1.82 13.65
N SER A 247 -7.73 3.11 13.33
CA SER A 247 -7.68 3.60 11.95
C SER A 247 -6.96 4.93 11.89
N TYR A 248 -6.10 5.07 10.92
CA TYR A 248 -5.48 6.34 10.53
C TYR A 248 -6.22 6.86 9.29
N TYR A 249 -6.87 8.02 9.40
CA TYR A 249 -7.67 8.59 8.32
C TYR A 249 -6.89 9.54 7.40
N GLY A 250 -5.73 10.00 7.85
CA GLY A 250 -4.84 10.85 7.07
C GLY A 250 -4.34 12.09 7.82
N PHE A 251 -3.64 12.93 7.07
CA PHE A 251 -2.98 14.14 7.54
C PHE A 251 -3.35 15.35 6.67
N ASP A 252 -3.86 16.40 7.28
CA ASP A 252 -4.07 17.70 6.62
C ASP A 252 -2.84 18.60 6.83
N GLU A 253 -2.08 18.81 5.76
CA GLU A 253 -0.88 19.64 5.81
C GLU A 253 -1.17 21.13 6.09
N LYS A 254 -2.36 21.64 5.72
CA LYS A 254 -2.70 23.07 5.95
C LYS A 254 -2.86 23.37 7.42
N SER A 255 -3.56 22.49 8.15
CA SER A 255 -3.80 22.63 9.58
C SER A 255 -2.75 21.91 10.43
N ASN A 256 -1.82 21.17 9.81
CA ASN A 256 -0.85 20.32 10.48
C ASN A 256 -1.50 19.33 11.46
N THR A 257 -2.59 18.71 11.02
CA THR A 257 -3.48 17.89 11.87
C THR A 257 -3.63 16.48 11.32
N VAL A 258 -3.52 15.50 12.21
CA VAL A 258 -3.77 14.07 11.98
C VAL A 258 -5.18 13.72 12.42
N PHE A 259 -5.85 12.87 11.66
CA PHE A 259 -7.18 12.33 11.94
C PHE A 259 -7.09 10.82 12.13
N TYR A 260 -7.72 10.32 13.19
CA TYR A 260 -7.65 8.90 13.55
C TYR A 260 -8.87 8.42 14.34
N GLN A 261 -9.00 7.11 14.43
CA GLN A 261 -9.95 6.43 15.33
C GLN A 261 -9.16 5.69 16.40
N SER A 262 -9.70 5.61 17.61
CA SER A 262 -9.03 4.87 18.70
C SER A 262 -10.00 4.21 19.66
N THR A 263 -9.41 3.31 20.52
CA THR A 263 -10.07 2.65 21.65
C THR A 263 -10.01 3.45 22.95
N GLU A 264 -9.61 4.71 22.93
CA GLU A 264 -9.38 5.54 24.12
C GLU A 264 -10.60 5.61 25.07
N ASN A 265 -11.80 5.51 24.54
CA ASN A 265 -13.05 5.50 25.33
C ASN A 265 -13.49 4.09 25.78
N GLY A 266 -12.56 3.13 25.83
CA GLY A 266 -12.80 1.75 26.20
C GLY A 266 -12.68 0.76 25.04
N SER A 267 -12.27 -0.46 25.32
CA SER A 267 -11.91 -1.49 24.36
C SER A 267 -13.01 -1.85 23.35
N ILE A 268 -14.28 -1.73 23.73
CA ILE A 268 -15.44 -2.03 22.89
C ILE A 268 -15.98 -0.81 22.13
N ASN A 269 -15.42 0.38 22.37
CA ASN A 269 -15.83 1.62 21.75
C ASN A 269 -14.82 2.10 20.71
N ARG A 270 -15.29 2.82 19.73
CA ARG A 270 -14.45 3.51 18.74
C ARG A 270 -14.88 4.96 18.66
N ALA A 271 -13.93 5.87 18.83
CA ALA A 271 -14.18 7.30 18.71
C ALA A 271 -13.19 7.93 17.72
N VAL A 272 -13.66 8.96 17.03
CA VAL A 272 -12.90 9.70 16.01
C VAL A 272 -12.29 10.94 16.64
N TYR A 273 -11.02 11.18 16.35
CA TYR A 273 -10.24 12.29 16.90
C TYR A 273 -9.47 13.03 15.81
N SER A 274 -9.12 14.26 16.13
CA SER A 274 -8.07 15.02 15.48
C SER A 274 -6.99 15.40 16.50
N ILE A 275 -5.73 15.47 16.07
CA ILE A 275 -4.59 15.87 16.88
C ILE A 275 -3.58 16.61 16.02
N ALA A 276 -2.97 17.67 16.54
CA ALA A 276 -1.85 18.29 15.85
C ALA A 276 -0.66 17.32 15.74
N LEU A 277 0.12 17.39 14.68
CA LEU A 277 1.29 16.51 14.43
C LEU A 277 2.32 16.60 15.57
N SER A 278 2.30 17.67 16.37
CA SER A 278 3.09 17.83 17.61
C SER A 278 2.59 16.98 18.79
N GLY A 279 1.48 16.25 18.67
CA GLY A 279 0.83 15.53 19.76
C GLY A 279 -0.02 16.41 20.69
N LYS A 280 -0.23 17.69 20.34
CA LYS A 280 -1.02 18.63 21.14
C LYS A 280 -2.39 18.91 20.50
N ASN A 281 -3.26 19.63 21.23
CA ASN A 281 -4.56 20.09 20.73
C ASN A 281 -5.47 18.96 20.24
N LYS A 282 -5.44 17.81 20.92
CA LYS A 282 -6.35 16.70 20.63
C LYS A 282 -7.79 17.14 20.81
N LYS A 283 -8.68 16.77 19.86
CA LYS A 283 -10.11 17.02 19.91
C LYS A 283 -10.88 15.77 19.54
N ALA A 284 -11.95 15.45 20.28
CA ALA A 284 -12.92 14.46 19.87
C ALA A 284 -13.81 15.03 18.76
N LEU A 285 -13.99 14.28 17.69
CA LEU A 285 -14.87 14.59 16.56
C LEU A 285 -16.17 13.77 16.62
N SER A 286 -16.22 12.75 17.46
CA SER A 286 -17.42 11.96 17.78
C SER A 286 -17.66 11.96 19.28
N ASN A 287 -18.93 12.08 19.70
CA ASN A 287 -19.31 12.25 21.11
C ASN A 287 -20.17 11.10 21.65
N GLU A 288 -20.57 10.15 20.82
CA GLU A 288 -21.48 9.08 21.20
C GLU A 288 -20.71 7.81 21.59
N VAL A 289 -21.21 7.14 22.63
CA VAL A 289 -20.65 5.86 23.11
C VAL A 289 -21.12 4.74 22.20
N GLY A 290 -20.16 4.05 21.58
CA GLY A 290 -20.37 2.98 20.59
C GLY A 290 -19.25 2.96 19.57
N THR A 291 -19.53 2.50 18.37
CA THR A 291 -18.59 2.49 17.27
C THR A 291 -18.80 3.68 16.36
N ASN A 292 -17.86 4.60 16.33
CA ASN A 292 -17.81 5.73 15.42
C ASN A 292 -16.67 5.52 14.43
N ALA A 293 -16.94 5.69 13.13
CA ALA A 293 -15.95 5.72 12.06
C ALA A 293 -16.15 6.96 11.20
N ALA A 294 -15.13 7.41 10.51
CA ALA A 294 -15.21 8.60 9.67
C ALA A 294 -14.71 8.35 8.24
N THR A 295 -15.39 8.98 7.28
CA THR A 295 -14.90 9.14 5.91
C THR A 295 -14.70 10.62 5.64
N PHE A 296 -13.47 11.06 5.46
CA PHE A 296 -13.13 12.46 5.25
C PHE A 296 -13.17 12.85 3.77
N SER A 297 -13.54 14.11 3.50
CA SER A 297 -13.29 14.72 2.19
C SER A 297 -11.78 14.87 1.93
N PRO A 298 -11.33 14.91 0.66
CA PRO A 298 -9.90 14.99 0.34
C PRO A 298 -9.15 16.20 0.95
N ASN A 299 -9.88 17.26 1.30
CA ASN A 299 -9.34 18.46 1.95
C ASN A 299 -9.62 18.52 3.47
N PHE A 300 -10.09 17.44 4.06
CA PHE A 300 -10.45 17.31 5.48
C PHE A 300 -11.43 18.36 6.02
N GLN A 301 -12.17 19.07 5.17
CA GLN A 301 -13.16 20.08 5.62
C GLN A 301 -14.46 19.45 6.11
N TYR A 302 -14.83 18.31 5.55
CA TYR A 302 -16.05 17.58 5.88
C TYR A 302 -15.71 16.13 6.18
N TYR A 303 -16.56 15.50 6.99
CA TYR A 303 -16.52 14.05 7.16
C TYR A 303 -17.94 13.49 7.37
N ILE A 304 -18.13 12.27 6.90
CA ILE A 304 -19.31 11.47 7.24
C ILE A 304 -18.92 10.64 8.46
N ASN A 305 -19.61 10.85 9.59
CA ASN A 305 -19.51 9.97 10.75
C ASN A 305 -20.51 8.82 10.60
N THR A 306 -20.01 7.60 10.68
CA THR A 306 -20.81 6.37 10.74
C THR A 306 -20.85 5.93 12.19
N PHE A 307 -22.04 5.91 12.79
CA PHE A 307 -22.24 5.53 14.18
C PHE A 307 -23.14 4.31 14.30
N SER A 308 -22.80 3.38 15.18
CA SER A 308 -23.66 2.27 15.61
C SER A 308 -23.36 1.88 17.07
N SER A 309 -24.33 1.26 17.75
CA SER A 309 -24.16 0.69 19.07
C SER A 309 -24.98 -0.60 19.21
N THR A 310 -24.89 -1.25 20.35
CA THR A 310 -25.69 -2.48 20.64
C THR A 310 -27.20 -2.23 20.64
N THR A 311 -27.62 -0.97 20.80
CA THR A 311 -29.06 -0.56 20.86
C THR A 311 -29.48 0.34 19.71
N GLN A 312 -28.52 0.72 18.82
CA GLN A 312 -28.82 1.64 17.72
C GLN A 312 -28.21 1.11 16.41
N ALA A 313 -29.06 0.98 15.39
CA ALA A 313 -28.65 0.66 14.03
C ALA A 313 -27.75 1.76 13.44
N THR A 314 -26.98 1.40 12.40
CA THR A 314 -26.04 2.32 11.75
C THR A 314 -26.72 3.62 11.29
N ARG A 315 -26.14 4.73 11.70
CA ARG A 315 -26.54 6.09 11.33
C ARG A 315 -25.37 6.82 10.69
N TYR A 316 -25.65 7.60 9.67
CA TYR A 316 -24.68 8.43 8.96
C TYR A 316 -24.99 9.90 9.20
N THR A 317 -23.99 10.70 9.57
CA THR A 317 -24.11 12.15 9.74
C THR A 317 -23.00 12.86 9.00
N LEU A 318 -23.36 13.92 8.25
CA LEU A 318 -22.39 14.82 7.63
C LEU A 318 -21.99 15.88 8.64
N ASN A 319 -20.69 16.05 8.84
CA ASN A 319 -20.12 16.97 9.81
C ASN A 319 -19.09 17.90 9.14
N LEU A 320 -18.99 19.13 9.67
CA LEU A 320 -17.87 20.02 9.40
C LEU A 320 -16.72 19.64 10.33
N SER A 321 -15.55 19.47 9.78
CA SER A 321 -14.34 19.43 10.56
C SER A 321 -14.10 20.80 11.18
N LEU A 322 -14.19 20.92 12.52
CA LEU A 322 -14.11 22.19 13.27
C LEU A 322 -12.73 22.90 13.19
N ILE A 323 -11.92 22.56 12.22
CA ILE A 323 -10.56 23.10 12.06
C ILE A 323 -10.58 24.43 11.31
N HIS A 324 -11.68 24.74 10.64
CA HIS A 324 -11.80 25.89 9.74
C HIS A 324 -12.75 27.01 10.20
N ILE A 325 -13.07 27.06 11.50
CA ILE A 325 -13.81 28.20 12.06
C ILE A 325 -12.82 29.24 12.59
#